data_4884599206fd742c35b200217e1d42b7
#
_entry.id   4884599206fd742c35b200217e1d42b7
#
_cell.length_a   1.000
_cell.length_b   1.000
_cell.length_c   1.000
_cell.angle_alpha   90.00
_cell.angle_beta   90.00
_cell.angle_gamma   90.00
#
_symmetry.space_group_name_H-M   'P 1'
#
loop_
_entity.id
_entity.type
_entity.pdbx_description
1 polymer ?
#
loop_
_entity_poly.entity_id
_entity_poly.type
_entity_poly.pdbx_seq_one_letter_code
_entity_poly.pdbx_strand_id
1 'polypeptide(L)'
;MINDRLIDAGELPIAVRDFGGDAPPLLLLHGGGGNLATMTTLARQLRPRHRVITMDLRGHGRSGDGPWSWDAALGDIAAVVVQMELERPAVVGHSLGGMLAALWAQRHPESGGAVSLDGNPAPSRPEQLPGLDPEKAAGELARLQAVFDARHAGMGRTIEADQLADLVERQQMAARDMGANEKVWIEGFRRNLTHKDGETTMRPSAETAGQLRTLINNLDLGPVYAATPSPLLVVLATRDLPEQEPFADLYAAHRSFLLDQAVTAARANPQLRYLQLEDASHAMVIEQPELLAKLIGDFLS
;
A
#
# COMPACT_ATOMS: atom_id res chain seq x y z
N MET A 1 13.23 22.57 5.18
CA MET A 1 13.73 21.27 4.67
C MET A 1 12.78 20.18 5.17
N ILE A 2 12.38 19.26 4.29
CA ILE A 2 11.54 18.11 4.68
C ILE A 2 12.49 17.10 5.34
N ASN A 3 12.31 16.85 6.64
CA ASN A 3 13.17 15.95 7.41
C ASN A 3 12.34 14.76 7.92
N ASP A 4 12.96 13.58 7.93
CA ASP A 4 12.39 12.41 8.56
C ASP A 4 12.51 12.55 10.08
N ARG A 5 11.49 12.04 10.80
CA ARG A 5 11.48 11.89 12.25
C ARG A 5 11.22 10.43 12.61
N LEU A 6 11.69 10.01 13.78
CA LEU A 6 11.27 8.77 14.39
C LEU A 6 10.24 9.09 15.48
N ILE A 7 9.11 8.44 15.39
CA ILE A 7 8.01 8.47 16.36
C ILE A 7 8.12 7.22 17.21
N ASP A 8 8.03 7.37 18.53
CA ASP A 8 7.98 6.23 19.45
C ASP A 8 6.55 5.65 19.45
N ALA A 9 6.33 4.52 18.81
CA ALA A 9 5.05 3.84 18.81
C ALA A 9 4.90 2.83 19.98
N GLY A 10 5.76 2.92 20.99
CA GLY A 10 5.76 2.08 22.19
C GLY A 10 6.57 0.79 22.01
N GLU A 11 6.24 -0.02 21.01
CA GLU A 11 6.97 -1.27 20.73
C GLU A 11 8.20 -1.05 19.85
N LEU A 12 8.10 -0.10 18.92
CA LEU A 12 9.15 0.17 17.93
C LEU A 12 9.08 1.60 17.40
N PRO A 13 10.19 2.17 16.90
CA PRO A 13 10.18 3.47 16.28
C PRO A 13 9.55 3.41 14.89
N ILE A 14 8.70 4.41 14.58
CA ILE A 14 8.08 4.60 13.27
C ILE A 14 8.68 5.84 12.60
N ALA A 15 9.22 5.68 11.41
CA ALA A 15 9.74 6.78 10.63
C ALA A 15 8.62 7.50 9.89
N VAL A 16 8.58 8.81 10.04
CA VAL A 16 7.59 9.69 9.39
C VAL A 16 8.26 10.84 8.67
N ARG A 17 7.59 11.36 7.64
CA ARG A 17 7.98 12.56 6.92
C ARG A 17 6.81 13.53 6.86
N ASP A 18 6.97 14.72 7.39
CA ASP A 18 6.00 15.81 7.32
C ASP A 18 6.33 16.70 6.12
N PHE A 19 5.40 16.76 5.16
CA PHE A 19 5.50 17.63 3.98
C PHE A 19 4.97 19.04 4.28
N GLY A 20 4.38 19.24 5.46
CA GLY A 20 3.74 20.51 5.83
C GLY A 20 2.37 20.70 5.19
N GLY A 21 1.90 21.95 5.23
CA GLY A 21 0.55 22.37 4.86
C GLY A 21 -0.23 22.85 6.08
N ASP A 22 -1.21 23.74 5.89
CA ASP A 22 -1.98 24.38 6.97
C ASP A 22 -3.46 23.96 6.99
N ALA A 23 -3.82 22.98 6.18
CA ALA A 23 -5.19 22.47 6.00
C ALA A 23 -5.38 21.10 6.72
N PRO A 24 -6.56 20.50 6.70
CA PRO A 24 -6.83 19.25 7.40
C PRO A 24 -5.77 18.19 7.18
N PRO A 25 -5.37 17.45 8.24
CA PRO A 25 -4.25 16.51 8.15
C PRO A 25 -4.61 15.27 7.35
N LEU A 26 -3.60 14.75 6.64
CA LEU A 26 -3.69 13.59 5.79
C LEU A 26 -2.47 12.71 6.00
N LEU A 27 -2.70 11.44 6.37
CA LEU A 27 -1.66 10.44 6.53
C LEU A 27 -1.64 9.50 5.32
N LEU A 28 -0.48 9.39 4.66
CA LEU A 28 -0.29 8.51 3.51
C LEU A 28 0.48 7.24 3.91
N LEU A 29 -0.06 6.09 3.49
CA LEU A 29 0.48 4.75 3.75
C LEU A 29 0.89 4.08 2.44
N HIS A 30 2.12 3.57 2.40
CA HIS A 30 2.66 2.87 1.23
C HIS A 30 2.22 1.41 1.12
N GLY A 31 2.44 0.78 -0.03
CA GLY A 31 2.21 -0.64 -0.27
C GLY A 31 3.30 -1.56 0.31
N GLY A 32 3.02 -2.85 0.37
CA GLY A 32 3.99 -3.87 0.79
C GLY A 32 5.27 -3.82 -0.05
N GLY A 33 6.43 -3.90 0.60
CA GLY A 33 7.73 -3.75 -0.05
C GLY A 33 8.12 -2.31 -0.42
N GLY A 34 7.17 -1.34 -0.30
CA GLY A 34 7.44 0.08 -0.45
C GLY A 34 7.97 0.73 0.83
N ASN A 35 7.93 2.05 0.86
CA ASN A 35 8.25 2.89 2.02
C ASN A 35 7.68 4.30 1.80
N LEU A 36 7.83 5.21 2.76
CA LEU A 36 7.28 6.56 2.67
C LEU A 36 7.74 7.36 1.43
N ALA A 37 8.92 7.06 0.88
CA ALA A 37 9.40 7.75 -0.30
C ALA A 37 8.54 7.45 -1.53
N THR A 38 7.93 6.25 -1.63
CA THR A 38 7.04 5.89 -2.76
C THR A 38 5.80 6.77 -2.83
N MET A 39 5.38 7.36 -1.70
CA MET A 39 4.24 8.27 -1.62
C MET A 39 4.62 9.75 -1.85
N THR A 40 5.91 10.06 -2.08
CA THR A 40 6.41 11.45 -2.13
C THR A 40 5.77 12.28 -3.23
N THR A 41 5.58 11.72 -4.43
CA THR A 41 4.98 12.47 -5.54
C THR A 41 3.53 12.83 -5.24
N LEU A 42 2.74 11.85 -4.78
CA LEU A 42 1.36 12.08 -4.37
C LEU A 42 1.27 13.08 -3.19
N ALA A 43 2.16 12.95 -2.20
CA ALA A 43 2.21 13.86 -1.04
C ALA A 43 2.43 15.32 -1.47
N ARG A 44 3.32 15.56 -2.42
CA ARG A 44 3.58 16.92 -2.96
C ARG A 44 2.38 17.50 -3.68
N GLN A 45 1.61 16.68 -4.39
CA GLN A 45 0.38 17.11 -5.09
C GLN A 45 -0.76 17.42 -4.11
N LEU A 46 -0.83 16.70 -2.98
CA LEU A 46 -1.87 16.90 -1.95
C LEU A 46 -1.56 18.07 -0.98
N ARG A 47 -0.26 18.38 -0.78
CA ARG A 47 0.20 19.41 0.16
C ARG A 47 -0.48 20.79 0.00
N PRO A 48 -0.82 21.28 -1.19
CA PRO A 48 -1.50 22.58 -1.31
C PRO A 48 -2.87 22.65 -0.64
N ARG A 49 -3.50 21.48 -0.40
CA ARG A 49 -4.86 21.37 0.17
C ARG A 49 -4.91 20.66 1.52
N HIS A 50 -3.79 20.08 1.98
CA HIS A 50 -3.69 19.27 3.20
C HIS A 50 -2.34 19.45 3.91
N ARG A 51 -2.32 19.26 5.23
CA ARG A 51 -1.07 18.92 5.93
C ARG A 51 -0.78 17.45 5.69
N VAL A 52 0.26 17.13 4.93
CA VAL A 52 0.52 15.76 4.47
C VAL A 52 1.67 15.14 5.23
N ILE A 53 1.41 13.99 5.86
CA ILE A 53 2.40 13.14 6.51
C ILE A 53 2.46 11.80 5.76
N THR A 54 3.65 11.28 5.58
CA THR A 54 3.89 9.89 5.14
C THR A 54 4.62 9.12 6.23
N MET A 55 4.39 7.81 6.34
CA MET A 55 5.11 6.97 7.29
C MET A 55 5.65 5.71 6.62
N ASP A 56 6.76 5.18 7.15
CA ASP A 56 7.17 3.82 6.87
C ASP A 56 6.38 2.87 7.78
N LEU A 57 5.74 1.89 7.21
CA LEU A 57 5.08 0.83 7.99
C LEU A 57 6.14 0.01 8.75
N ARG A 58 5.74 -0.63 9.87
CA ARG A 58 6.63 -1.55 10.61
C ARG A 58 7.29 -2.56 9.67
N GLY A 59 8.54 -2.87 9.90
CA GLY A 59 9.33 -3.77 9.03
C GLY A 59 9.74 -3.18 7.67
N HIS A 60 9.40 -1.92 7.36
CA HIS A 60 9.72 -1.25 6.09
C HIS A 60 10.55 0.02 6.29
N GLY A 61 11.24 0.43 5.23
CA GLY A 61 12.00 1.67 5.21
C GLY A 61 12.93 1.82 6.41
N ARG A 62 12.73 2.86 7.23
CA ARG A 62 13.50 3.14 8.45
C ARG A 62 12.74 2.91 9.75
N SER A 63 11.52 2.39 9.67
CA SER A 63 10.76 1.97 10.86
C SER A 63 11.36 0.73 11.48
N GLY A 64 11.10 0.52 12.77
CA GLY A 64 11.55 -0.66 13.52
C GLY A 64 10.95 -1.98 12.97
N ASP A 65 11.64 -3.08 13.28
CA ASP A 65 11.16 -4.43 13.02
C ASP A 65 10.36 -4.94 14.22
N GLY A 66 9.29 -5.63 13.96
CA GLY A 66 8.43 -6.23 14.98
C GLY A 66 7.37 -7.13 14.36
N PRO A 67 6.70 -7.95 15.18
CA PRO A 67 5.65 -8.86 14.70
C PRO A 67 4.55 -8.09 13.97
N TRP A 68 4.07 -8.66 12.86
CA TRP A 68 2.96 -8.09 12.11
C TRP A 68 1.62 -8.63 12.58
N SER A 69 0.72 -7.72 12.88
CA SER A 69 -0.73 -7.95 12.94
C SER A 69 -1.43 -6.67 12.47
N TRP A 70 -2.70 -6.78 12.09
CA TRP A 70 -3.50 -5.59 11.75
C TRP A 70 -3.60 -4.63 12.93
N ASP A 71 -3.77 -5.17 14.15
CA ASP A 71 -3.87 -4.37 15.38
C ASP A 71 -2.57 -3.63 15.69
N ALA A 72 -1.43 -4.30 15.55
CA ALA A 72 -0.13 -3.69 15.74
C ALA A 72 0.13 -2.55 14.73
N ALA A 73 -0.16 -2.78 13.44
CA ALA A 73 0.02 -1.74 12.42
C ALA A 73 -0.95 -0.55 12.59
N LEU A 74 -2.19 -0.80 13.02
CA LEU A 74 -3.15 0.27 13.36
C LEU A 74 -2.74 1.01 14.64
N GLY A 75 -2.11 0.32 15.59
CA GLY A 75 -1.51 0.94 16.78
C GLY A 75 -0.38 1.90 16.41
N ASP A 76 0.48 1.54 15.44
CA ASP A 76 1.52 2.44 14.92
C ASP A 76 0.91 3.70 14.29
N ILE A 77 -0.14 3.53 13.47
CA ILE A 77 -0.86 4.66 12.88
C ILE A 77 -1.42 5.57 13.96
N ALA A 78 -2.06 4.99 14.99
CA ALA A 78 -2.61 5.75 16.11
C ALA A 78 -1.52 6.53 16.87
N ALA A 79 -0.35 5.92 17.11
CA ALA A 79 0.79 6.59 17.75
C ALA A 79 1.29 7.77 16.90
N VAL A 80 1.39 7.61 15.58
CA VAL A 80 1.74 8.71 14.67
C VAL A 80 0.70 9.82 14.72
N VAL A 81 -0.59 9.48 14.70
CA VAL A 81 -1.70 10.47 14.80
C VAL A 81 -1.57 11.31 16.08
N VAL A 82 -1.33 10.66 17.22
CA VAL A 82 -1.21 11.34 18.53
C VAL A 82 0.04 12.20 18.59
N GLN A 83 1.21 11.66 18.26
CA GLN A 83 2.49 12.38 18.44
C GLN A 83 2.72 13.47 17.39
N MET A 84 2.09 13.36 16.23
CA MET A 84 2.11 14.42 15.22
C MET A 84 0.96 15.42 15.39
N GLU A 85 0.13 15.26 16.43
CA GLU A 85 -1.01 16.12 16.75
C GLU A 85 -1.95 16.29 15.54
N LEU A 86 -2.36 15.15 14.95
CA LEU A 86 -3.24 15.16 13.79
C LEU A 86 -4.69 15.06 14.25
N GLU A 87 -5.41 16.16 14.19
CA GLU A 87 -6.83 16.19 14.54
C GLU A 87 -7.67 15.58 13.41
N ARG A 88 -8.35 14.44 13.70
CA ARG A 88 -9.24 13.74 12.77
C ARG A 88 -8.62 13.52 11.37
N PRO A 89 -7.41 12.95 11.27
CA PRO A 89 -6.74 12.82 9.98
C PRO A 89 -7.55 11.94 9.03
N ALA A 90 -7.53 12.30 7.75
CA ALA A 90 -7.86 11.33 6.73
C ALA A 90 -6.66 10.39 6.50
N VAL A 91 -6.95 9.11 6.23
CA VAL A 91 -5.91 8.10 5.95
C VAL A 91 -6.05 7.62 4.51
N VAL A 92 -5.00 7.81 3.72
CA VAL A 92 -4.94 7.38 2.32
C VAL A 92 -3.84 6.35 2.19
N GLY A 93 -4.16 5.20 1.65
CA GLY A 93 -3.17 4.14 1.49
C GLY A 93 -3.22 3.47 0.13
N HIS A 94 -2.06 2.99 -0.30
CA HIS A 94 -1.89 2.21 -1.51
C HIS A 94 -1.65 0.74 -1.17
N SER A 95 -2.31 -0.20 -1.86
CA SER A 95 -2.10 -1.64 -1.68
C SER A 95 -2.25 -2.05 -0.20
N LEU A 96 -1.22 -2.58 0.47
CA LEU A 96 -1.21 -2.86 1.92
C LEU A 96 -1.67 -1.63 2.75
N GLY A 97 -1.18 -0.43 2.40
CA GLY A 97 -1.63 0.81 3.03
C GLY A 97 -3.12 1.09 2.80
N GLY A 98 -3.67 0.70 1.65
CA GLY A 98 -5.10 0.81 1.34
C GLY A 98 -5.96 -0.14 2.18
N MET A 99 -5.48 -1.35 2.44
CA MET A 99 -6.12 -2.27 3.39
C MET A 99 -6.14 -1.68 4.80
N LEU A 100 -5.00 -1.10 5.24
CA LEU A 100 -4.92 -0.41 6.53
C LEU A 100 -5.82 0.82 6.59
N ALA A 101 -5.96 1.59 5.51
CA ALA A 101 -6.86 2.74 5.45
C ALA A 101 -8.34 2.32 5.61
N ALA A 102 -8.74 1.20 4.99
CA ALA A 102 -10.08 0.64 5.16
C ALA A 102 -10.33 0.15 6.59
N LEU A 103 -9.36 -0.56 7.18
CA LEU A 103 -9.42 -1.03 8.57
C LEU A 103 -9.42 0.14 9.57
N TRP A 104 -8.68 1.22 9.26
CA TRP A 104 -8.71 2.46 10.03
C TRP A 104 -10.10 3.09 10.03
N ALA A 105 -10.69 3.27 8.85
CA ALA A 105 -12.04 3.83 8.70
C ALA A 105 -13.10 3.02 9.47
N GLN A 106 -12.95 1.69 9.51
CA GLN A 106 -13.86 0.82 10.27
C GLN A 106 -13.77 1.05 11.79
N ARG A 107 -12.58 1.36 12.31
CA ARG A 107 -12.33 1.46 13.76
C ARG A 107 -12.40 2.90 14.29
N HIS A 108 -12.32 3.90 13.42
CA HIS A 108 -12.24 5.31 13.79
C HIS A 108 -13.37 6.12 13.16
N PRO A 109 -14.56 6.12 13.76
CA PRO A 109 -15.73 6.88 13.27
C PRO A 109 -15.48 8.39 13.24
N GLU A 110 -14.52 8.88 14.05
CA GLU A 110 -14.09 10.28 14.11
C GLU A 110 -13.12 10.67 13.00
N SER A 111 -12.61 9.72 12.21
CA SER A 111 -11.66 9.99 11.13
C SER A 111 -12.21 10.98 10.11
N GLY A 112 -11.34 11.82 9.54
CA GLY A 112 -11.68 12.72 8.43
C GLY A 112 -12.02 12.02 7.11
N GLY A 113 -12.01 10.67 7.12
CA GLY A 113 -12.26 9.79 5.98
C GLY A 113 -11.05 8.91 5.63
N ALA A 114 -11.25 7.98 4.73
CA ALA A 114 -10.18 7.12 4.24
C ALA A 114 -10.27 6.88 2.73
N VAL A 115 -9.12 6.65 2.10
CA VAL A 115 -9.05 6.28 0.67
C VAL A 115 -8.16 5.05 0.52
N SER A 116 -8.71 3.99 -0.04
CA SER A 116 -8.01 2.77 -0.41
C SER A 116 -7.68 2.79 -1.89
N LEU A 117 -6.41 2.97 -2.23
CA LEU A 117 -5.90 2.98 -3.59
C LEU A 117 -5.44 1.56 -3.95
N ASP A 118 -6.27 0.85 -4.66
CA ASP A 118 -6.10 -0.56 -5.05
C ASP A 118 -5.64 -1.47 -3.89
N GLY A 119 -6.23 -1.21 -2.70
CA GLY A 119 -5.90 -1.87 -1.43
C GLY A 119 -6.65 -3.18 -1.28
N ASN A 120 -6.43 -4.12 -2.17
CA ASN A 120 -7.09 -5.41 -2.18
C ASN A 120 -6.06 -6.55 -2.06
N PRO A 121 -6.41 -7.67 -1.37
CA PRO A 121 -5.62 -8.88 -1.44
C PRO A 121 -5.51 -9.39 -2.88
N ALA A 122 -4.37 -10.00 -3.23
CA ALA A 122 -4.30 -10.80 -4.45
C ALA A 122 -5.23 -12.01 -4.35
N PRO A 123 -5.71 -12.57 -5.47
CA PRO A 123 -6.57 -13.76 -5.44
C PRO A 123 -5.83 -14.94 -4.81
N SER A 124 -6.52 -15.62 -3.90
CA SER A 124 -5.97 -16.72 -3.12
C SER A 124 -6.94 -17.91 -2.99
N ARG A 125 -8.20 -17.71 -3.39
CA ARG A 125 -9.28 -18.70 -3.27
C ARG A 125 -10.14 -18.73 -4.53
N PRO A 126 -10.64 -19.93 -4.94
CA PRO A 126 -11.47 -20.05 -6.15
C PRO A 126 -12.71 -19.17 -6.14
N GLU A 127 -13.32 -18.91 -4.97
CA GLU A 127 -14.52 -18.08 -4.82
C GLU A 127 -14.29 -16.61 -5.23
N GLN A 128 -13.03 -16.18 -5.29
CA GLN A 128 -12.62 -14.86 -5.74
C GLN A 128 -12.47 -14.76 -7.27
N LEU A 129 -12.79 -15.83 -8.01
CA LEU A 129 -12.57 -15.96 -9.44
C LEU A 129 -13.87 -16.35 -10.19
N PRO A 130 -14.91 -15.49 -10.13
CA PRO A 130 -16.18 -15.77 -10.77
C PRO A 130 -16.00 -15.99 -12.28
N GLY A 131 -16.73 -16.99 -12.81
CA GLY A 131 -16.72 -17.32 -14.24
C GLY A 131 -15.56 -18.19 -14.71
N LEU A 132 -14.55 -18.46 -13.88
CA LEU A 132 -13.53 -19.47 -14.20
C LEU A 132 -14.03 -20.86 -13.81
N ASP A 133 -13.66 -21.84 -14.63
CA ASP A 133 -13.83 -23.25 -14.27
C ASP A 133 -13.06 -23.58 -12.97
N PRO A 134 -13.65 -24.33 -12.02
CA PRO A 134 -13.02 -24.55 -10.71
C PRO A 134 -11.65 -25.26 -10.76
N GLU A 135 -11.44 -26.21 -11.69
CA GLU A 135 -10.15 -26.88 -11.83
C GLU A 135 -9.11 -25.94 -12.43
N LYS A 136 -9.51 -25.14 -13.45
CA LYS A 136 -8.66 -24.09 -14.01
C LYS A 136 -8.31 -23.06 -12.95
N ALA A 137 -9.27 -22.57 -12.17
CA ALA A 137 -9.06 -21.62 -11.09
C ALA A 137 -8.04 -22.13 -10.05
N ALA A 138 -8.20 -23.37 -9.60
CA ALA A 138 -7.26 -24.00 -8.65
C ALA A 138 -5.85 -24.12 -9.23
N GLY A 139 -5.73 -24.53 -10.50
CA GLY A 139 -4.44 -24.63 -11.19
C GLY A 139 -3.73 -23.27 -11.34
N GLU A 140 -4.46 -22.23 -11.76
CA GLU A 140 -3.91 -20.88 -11.90
C GLU A 140 -3.52 -20.27 -10.54
N LEU A 141 -4.31 -20.49 -9.49
CA LEU A 141 -3.96 -20.07 -8.13
C LEU A 141 -2.69 -20.76 -7.63
N ALA A 142 -2.53 -22.05 -7.88
CA ALA A 142 -1.31 -22.77 -7.50
C ALA A 142 -0.07 -22.24 -8.24
N ARG A 143 -0.20 -21.90 -9.53
CA ARG A 143 0.87 -21.27 -10.31
C ARG A 143 1.22 -19.88 -9.78
N LEU A 144 0.22 -19.03 -9.52
CA LEU A 144 0.42 -17.70 -8.94
C LEU A 144 1.09 -17.80 -7.55
N GLN A 145 0.64 -18.75 -6.74
CA GLN A 145 1.23 -19.06 -5.43
C GLN A 145 2.71 -19.38 -5.55
N ALA A 146 3.10 -20.24 -6.51
CA ALA A 146 4.50 -20.59 -6.74
C ALA A 146 5.36 -19.39 -7.15
N VAL A 147 4.80 -18.43 -7.92
CA VAL A 147 5.48 -17.17 -8.25
C VAL A 147 5.73 -16.33 -7.00
N PHE A 148 4.74 -16.21 -6.12
CA PHE A 148 4.90 -15.50 -4.85
C PHE A 148 5.90 -16.21 -3.92
N ASP A 149 5.91 -17.54 -3.86
CA ASP A 149 6.89 -18.31 -3.07
C ASP A 149 8.31 -18.07 -3.56
N ALA A 150 8.53 -18.12 -4.87
CA ALA A 150 9.83 -17.84 -5.46
C ALA A 150 10.31 -16.40 -5.17
N ARG A 151 9.40 -15.43 -5.23
CA ARG A 151 9.70 -14.04 -4.86
C ARG A 151 10.07 -13.89 -3.39
N HIS A 152 9.33 -14.55 -2.49
CA HIS A 152 9.63 -14.56 -1.06
C HIS A 152 10.98 -15.19 -0.74
N ALA A 153 11.32 -16.29 -1.39
CA ALA A 153 12.63 -16.94 -1.22
C ALA A 153 13.81 -16.05 -1.60
N GLY A 154 13.57 -14.99 -2.38
CA GLY A 154 14.56 -13.97 -2.73
C GLY A 154 14.68 -12.81 -1.73
N MET A 155 13.74 -12.66 -0.81
CA MET A 155 13.74 -11.55 0.14
C MET A 155 14.75 -11.77 1.28
N GLY A 156 15.28 -10.66 1.82
CA GLY A 156 16.22 -10.70 2.93
C GLY A 156 17.60 -11.27 2.63
N ARG A 157 17.92 -11.53 1.36
CA ARG A 157 19.27 -11.96 0.96
C ARG A 157 20.26 -10.82 1.11
N THR A 158 21.48 -11.17 1.48
CA THR A 158 22.62 -10.25 1.49
C THR A 158 22.91 -9.78 0.05
N ILE A 159 23.14 -8.49 -0.09
CA ILE A 159 23.54 -7.84 -1.35
C ILE A 159 25.03 -7.55 -1.24
N GLU A 160 25.81 -8.17 -2.10
CA GLU A 160 27.24 -7.90 -2.15
C GLU A 160 27.51 -6.49 -2.71
N ALA A 161 28.64 -5.89 -2.28
CA ALA A 161 28.95 -4.50 -2.61
C ALA A 161 29.09 -4.25 -4.12
N ASP A 162 29.55 -5.22 -4.88
CA ASP A 162 29.67 -5.17 -6.34
C ASP A 162 28.30 -5.26 -7.03
N GLN A 163 27.33 -5.97 -6.44
CA GLN A 163 25.96 -6.08 -6.95
C GLN A 163 25.13 -4.81 -6.73
N LEU A 164 25.47 -4.00 -5.73
CA LEU A 164 24.69 -2.81 -5.38
C LEU A 164 24.67 -1.76 -6.51
N ALA A 165 25.78 -1.58 -7.19
CA ALA A 165 25.87 -0.63 -8.32
C ALA A 165 24.94 -1.06 -9.47
N ASP A 166 24.98 -2.34 -9.84
CA ASP A 166 24.13 -2.92 -10.88
C ASP A 166 22.64 -2.85 -10.50
N LEU A 167 22.31 -3.06 -9.21
CA LEU A 167 20.94 -2.93 -8.72
C LEU A 167 20.43 -1.50 -8.83
N VAL A 168 21.27 -0.50 -8.48
CA VAL A 168 20.91 0.91 -8.62
C VAL A 168 20.66 1.25 -10.10
N GLU A 169 21.51 0.80 -11.03
CA GLU A 169 21.32 1.04 -12.45
C GLU A 169 20.01 0.42 -12.96
N ARG A 170 19.71 -0.83 -12.59
CA ARG A 170 18.42 -1.48 -12.92
C ARG A 170 17.23 -0.70 -12.36
N GLN A 171 17.34 -0.16 -11.15
CA GLN A 171 16.28 0.66 -10.57
C GLN A 171 16.09 1.98 -11.32
N GLN A 172 17.17 2.59 -11.82
CA GLN A 172 17.08 3.78 -12.67
C GLN A 172 16.39 3.49 -14.00
N MET A 173 16.72 2.35 -14.64
CA MET A 173 16.04 1.91 -15.85
C MET A 173 14.55 1.67 -15.58
N ALA A 174 14.21 0.92 -14.54
CA ALA A 174 12.81 0.67 -14.16
C ALA A 174 12.03 1.97 -13.89
N ALA A 175 12.65 2.96 -13.24
CA ALA A 175 12.02 4.26 -13.03
C ALA A 175 11.68 4.97 -14.35
N ARG A 176 12.59 4.91 -15.35
CA ARG A 176 12.37 5.51 -16.66
C ARG A 176 11.29 4.79 -17.44
N ASP A 177 11.30 3.47 -17.44
CA ASP A 177 10.29 2.64 -18.11
C ASP A 177 8.88 2.88 -17.55
N MET A 178 8.77 3.14 -16.25
CA MET A 178 7.53 3.47 -15.55
C MET A 178 7.15 4.96 -15.65
N GLY A 179 7.98 5.82 -16.27
CA GLY A 179 7.75 7.27 -16.26
C GLY A 179 7.82 7.91 -14.88
N ALA A 180 8.44 7.23 -13.91
CA ALA A 180 8.53 7.66 -12.52
C ALA A 180 9.59 8.75 -12.33
N ASN A 181 9.46 9.53 -11.24
CA ASN A 181 10.52 10.44 -10.84
C ASN A 181 11.74 9.65 -10.34
N GLU A 182 12.81 9.61 -11.13
CA GLU A 182 14.01 8.80 -10.86
C GLU A 182 14.60 9.08 -9.46
N LYS A 183 14.66 10.35 -9.02
CA LYS A 183 15.21 10.71 -7.71
C LYS A 183 14.38 10.12 -6.56
N VAL A 184 13.06 10.20 -6.66
CA VAL A 184 12.12 9.64 -5.67
C VAL A 184 12.19 8.12 -5.68
N TRP A 185 12.27 7.51 -6.85
CA TRP A 185 12.39 6.06 -6.99
C TRP A 185 13.68 5.52 -6.36
N ILE A 186 14.82 6.13 -6.66
CA ILE A 186 16.13 5.74 -6.12
C ILE A 186 16.20 6.03 -4.60
N GLU A 187 15.58 7.10 -4.12
CA GLU A 187 15.43 7.33 -2.67
C GLU A 187 14.67 6.17 -2.02
N GLY A 188 13.54 5.75 -2.62
CA GLY A 188 12.75 4.61 -2.14
C GLY A 188 13.56 3.32 -2.12
N PHE A 189 14.28 3.00 -3.18
CA PHE A 189 15.16 1.83 -3.22
C PHE A 189 16.20 1.86 -2.11
N ARG A 190 16.96 2.97 -1.99
CA ARG A 190 18.01 3.11 -0.98
C ARG A 190 17.47 3.10 0.45
N ARG A 191 16.23 3.58 0.63
CA ARG A 191 15.57 3.60 1.94
C ARG A 191 15.25 2.21 2.47
N ASN A 192 15.06 1.25 1.58
CA ASN A 192 14.85 -0.16 1.94
C ASN A 192 16.15 -0.93 2.17
N LEU A 193 17.32 -0.33 1.91
CA LEU A 193 18.60 -0.97 2.24
C LEU A 193 18.91 -0.82 3.73
N THR A 194 19.25 -1.94 4.37
CA THR A 194 19.72 -2.00 5.74
C THR A 194 21.17 -2.46 5.76
N HIS A 195 22.00 -1.73 6.48
CA HIS A 195 23.40 -2.09 6.70
C HIS A 195 23.59 -2.47 8.16
N LYS A 196 23.88 -3.72 8.43
CA LYS A 196 24.10 -4.25 9.76
C LYS A 196 25.23 -5.29 9.75
N ASP A 197 26.13 -5.21 10.69
CA ASP A 197 27.26 -6.15 10.86
C ASP A 197 28.12 -6.38 9.61
N GLY A 198 28.23 -5.34 8.76
CA GLY A 198 28.97 -5.40 7.48
C GLY A 198 28.16 -5.97 6.31
N GLU A 199 26.95 -6.44 6.55
CA GLU A 199 26.05 -6.95 5.52
C GLU A 199 25.06 -5.91 5.06
N THR A 200 24.71 -5.94 3.78
CA THR A 200 23.61 -5.14 3.19
C THR A 200 22.47 -6.06 2.84
N THR A 201 21.29 -5.77 3.36
CA THR A 201 20.06 -6.51 3.04
C THR A 201 18.96 -5.56 2.62
N MET A 202 17.90 -6.10 2.00
CA MET A 202 16.72 -5.32 1.58
C MET A 202 15.53 -5.62 2.49
N ARG A 203 14.81 -4.56 2.86
CA ARG A 203 13.54 -4.64 3.59
C ARG A 203 12.33 -4.70 2.63
N PRO A 204 11.23 -5.33 3.04
CA PRO A 204 11.05 -6.07 4.28
C PRO A 204 11.89 -7.36 4.32
N SER A 205 12.14 -7.88 5.52
CA SER A 205 12.77 -9.19 5.71
C SER A 205 11.86 -10.32 5.18
N ALA A 206 12.43 -11.51 4.94
CA ALA A 206 11.63 -12.68 4.56
C ALA A 206 10.58 -13.05 5.63
N GLU A 207 10.92 -12.87 6.91
CA GLU A 207 9.98 -13.09 8.02
C GLU A 207 8.80 -12.13 7.95
N THR A 208 9.06 -10.81 7.84
CA THR A 208 8.02 -9.78 7.70
C THR A 208 7.14 -10.06 6.48
N ALA A 209 7.73 -10.40 5.35
CA ALA A 209 6.99 -10.71 4.12
C ALA A 209 6.10 -11.95 4.27
N GLY A 210 6.58 -12.99 4.97
CA GLY A 210 5.80 -14.20 5.28
C GLY A 210 4.61 -13.91 6.19
N GLN A 211 4.81 -13.12 7.25
CA GLN A 211 3.73 -12.69 8.15
C GLN A 211 2.67 -11.88 7.39
N LEU A 212 3.09 -10.89 6.59
CA LEU A 212 2.20 -10.08 5.76
C LEU A 212 1.38 -10.93 4.80
N ARG A 213 2.02 -11.86 4.11
CA ARG A 213 1.32 -12.73 3.19
C ARG A 213 0.21 -13.53 3.86
N THR A 214 0.49 -14.10 5.03
CA THR A 214 -0.50 -14.85 5.82
C THR A 214 -1.67 -13.95 6.21
N LEU A 215 -1.40 -12.73 6.67
CA LEU A 215 -2.42 -11.77 7.08
C LEU A 215 -3.28 -11.31 5.90
N ILE A 216 -2.64 -10.98 4.77
CA ILE A 216 -3.33 -10.52 3.55
C ILE A 216 -4.22 -11.62 2.96
N ASN A 217 -3.74 -12.86 2.87
CA ASN A 217 -4.52 -13.96 2.33
C ASN A 217 -5.77 -14.30 3.17
N ASN A 218 -5.74 -13.98 4.46
CA ASN A 218 -6.86 -14.19 5.38
C ASN A 218 -7.76 -12.95 5.53
N LEU A 219 -7.43 -11.83 4.92
CA LEU A 219 -8.24 -10.61 5.00
C LEU A 219 -9.44 -10.70 4.06
N ASP A 220 -10.63 -10.50 4.62
CA ASP A 220 -11.86 -10.25 3.86
C ASP A 220 -12.30 -8.81 4.08
N LEU A 221 -12.25 -8.01 3.02
CA LEU A 221 -12.63 -6.60 3.06
C LEU A 221 -14.12 -6.36 2.89
N GLY A 222 -14.91 -7.35 2.44
CA GLY A 222 -16.34 -7.20 2.28
C GLY A 222 -17.06 -6.77 3.57
N PRO A 223 -16.87 -7.50 4.68
CA PRO A 223 -17.41 -7.10 5.99
C PRO A 223 -16.87 -5.75 6.48
N VAL A 224 -15.59 -5.43 6.20
CA VAL A 224 -14.98 -4.14 6.56
C VAL A 224 -15.69 -2.99 5.83
N TYR A 225 -15.88 -3.12 4.53
CA TYR A 225 -16.57 -2.13 3.70
C TYR A 225 -18.03 -1.94 4.11
N ALA A 226 -18.73 -3.04 4.40
CA ALA A 226 -20.13 -2.99 4.79
C ALA A 226 -20.34 -2.33 6.17
N ALA A 227 -19.35 -2.41 7.07
CA ALA A 227 -19.47 -1.96 8.46
C ALA A 227 -18.71 -0.67 8.78
N THR A 228 -18.02 -0.05 7.81
CA THR A 228 -17.25 1.19 8.07
C THR A 228 -18.16 2.36 8.43
N PRO A 229 -17.94 3.02 9.60
CA PRO A 229 -18.73 4.16 10.03
C PRO A 229 -18.23 5.51 9.46
N SER A 230 -17.00 5.55 8.95
CA SER A 230 -16.37 6.75 8.38
C SER A 230 -16.47 6.76 6.87
N PRO A 231 -16.44 7.94 6.21
CA PRO A 231 -16.35 8.03 4.77
C PRO A 231 -15.16 7.22 4.22
N LEU A 232 -15.42 6.32 3.29
CA LEU A 232 -14.40 5.48 2.64
C LEU A 232 -14.56 5.52 1.14
N LEU A 233 -13.48 5.87 0.42
CA LEU A 233 -13.38 5.73 -1.03
C LEU A 233 -12.49 4.52 -1.36
N VAL A 234 -13.01 3.57 -2.14
CA VAL A 234 -12.26 2.45 -2.70
C VAL A 234 -11.99 2.74 -4.18
N VAL A 235 -10.73 2.87 -4.55
CA VAL A 235 -10.29 3.05 -5.93
C VAL A 235 -9.72 1.74 -6.44
N LEU A 236 -10.29 1.21 -7.51
CA LEU A 236 -9.91 -0.06 -8.11
C LEU A 236 -9.15 0.19 -9.43
N ALA A 237 -8.05 -0.53 -9.62
CA ALA A 237 -7.32 -0.56 -10.89
C ALA A 237 -8.13 -1.33 -11.95
N THR A 238 -7.98 -0.91 -13.22
CA THR A 238 -8.67 -1.56 -14.35
C THR A 238 -7.71 -2.29 -15.30
N ARG A 239 -6.41 -2.06 -15.15
CA ARG A 239 -5.37 -2.63 -16.01
C ARG A 239 -4.41 -3.51 -15.20
N ASP A 240 -3.93 -4.58 -15.81
CA ASP A 240 -2.90 -5.45 -15.25
C ASP A 240 -1.52 -4.82 -15.35
N LEU A 241 -0.63 -5.18 -14.42
CA LEU A 241 0.79 -4.97 -14.58
C LEU A 241 1.38 -5.96 -15.60
N PRO A 242 2.50 -5.64 -16.27
CA PRO A 242 3.12 -6.56 -17.22
C PRO A 242 3.42 -7.95 -16.66
N GLU A 243 3.82 -8.05 -15.41
CA GLU A 243 4.07 -9.33 -14.72
C GLU A 243 2.81 -10.14 -14.43
N GLN A 244 1.63 -9.55 -14.54
CA GLN A 244 0.33 -10.21 -14.37
C GLN A 244 -0.21 -10.81 -15.68
N GLU A 245 0.35 -10.42 -16.84
CA GLU A 245 -0.07 -10.91 -18.16
C GLU A 245 -0.19 -12.45 -18.25
N PRO A 246 0.75 -13.24 -17.70
CA PRO A 246 0.62 -14.71 -17.71
C PRO A 246 -0.59 -15.25 -16.93
N PHE A 247 -1.29 -14.42 -16.20
CA PHE A 247 -2.45 -14.70 -15.37
C PHE A 247 -3.66 -13.80 -15.72
N ALA A 248 -3.74 -13.29 -16.95
CA ALA A 248 -4.72 -12.28 -17.35
C ALA A 248 -6.17 -12.70 -17.07
N ASP A 249 -6.56 -13.94 -17.40
CA ASP A 249 -7.91 -14.45 -17.12
C ASP A 249 -8.22 -14.47 -15.61
N LEU A 250 -7.24 -14.88 -14.81
CA LEU A 250 -7.37 -14.93 -13.35
C LEU A 250 -7.54 -13.52 -12.77
N TYR A 251 -6.71 -12.57 -13.18
CA TYR A 251 -6.83 -11.18 -12.71
C TYR A 251 -8.09 -10.49 -13.23
N ALA A 252 -8.55 -10.79 -14.44
CA ALA A 252 -9.82 -10.30 -14.96
C ALA A 252 -11.02 -10.79 -14.12
N ALA A 253 -11.06 -12.09 -13.80
CA ALA A 253 -12.08 -12.65 -12.92
C ALA A 253 -12.01 -12.03 -11.51
N HIS A 254 -10.80 -11.87 -10.99
CA HIS A 254 -10.60 -11.25 -9.67
C HIS A 254 -11.04 -9.79 -9.62
N ARG A 255 -10.75 -8.99 -10.65
CA ARG A 255 -11.27 -7.60 -10.74
C ARG A 255 -12.80 -7.55 -10.74
N SER A 256 -13.45 -8.48 -11.42
CA SER A 256 -14.92 -8.60 -11.38
C SER A 256 -15.43 -8.90 -9.97
N PHE A 257 -14.77 -9.82 -9.25
CA PHE A 257 -15.10 -10.10 -7.86
C PHE A 257 -14.94 -8.86 -6.96
N LEU A 258 -13.83 -8.14 -7.08
CA LEU A 258 -13.57 -6.93 -6.28
C LEU A 258 -14.59 -5.82 -6.56
N LEU A 259 -14.97 -5.65 -7.82
CA LEU A 259 -16.01 -4.69 -8.21
C LEU A 259 -17.37 -5.07 -7.61
N ASP A 260 -17.77 -6.34 -7.73
CA ASP A 260 -19.03 -6.83 -7.17
C ASP A 260 -19.08 -6.66 -5.64
N GLN A 261 -17.96 -6.91 -4.97
CA GLN A 261 -17.82 -6.68 -3.53
C GLN A 261 -17.98 -5.20 -3.18
N ALA A 262 -17.34 -4.29 -3.91
CA ALA A 262 -17.44 -2.84 -3.69
C ALA A 262 -18.86 -2.33 -3.99
N VAL A 263 -19.49 -2.78 -5.09
CA VAL A 263 -20.87 -2.44 -5.46
C VAL A 263 -21.84 -2.90 -4.36
N THR A 264 -21.70 -4.13 -3.91
CA THR A 264 -22.59 -4.71 -2.88
C THR A 264 -22.45 -3.95 -1.57
N ALA A 265 -21.22 -3.67 -1.15
CA ALA A 265 -20.97 -2.92 0.07
C ALA A 265 -21.48 -1.47 -0.01
N ALA A 266 -21.30 -0.78 -1.15
CA ALA A 266 -21.77 0.59 -1.33
C ALA A 266 -23.31 0.70 -1.32
N ARG A 267 -24.04 -0.35 -1.77
CA ARG A 267 -25.49 -0.40 -1.64
C ARG A 267 -25.96 -0.54 -0.18
N ALA A 268 -25.19 -1.23 0.63
CA ALA A 268 -25.50 -1.48 2.03
C ALA A 268 -25.01 -0.36 2.98
N ASN A 269 -23.94 0.35 2.58
CA ASN A 269 -23.30 1.35 3.42
C ASN A 269 -23.14 2.69 2.66
N PRO A 270 -23.88 3.75 3.04
CA PRO A 270 -23.82 5.06 2.40
C PRO A 270 -22.47 5.80 2.64
N GLN A 271 -21.64 5.34 3.60
CA GLN A 271 -20.31 5.89 3.82
C GLN A 271 -19.29 5.39 2.80
N LEU A 272 -19.58 4.28 2.11
CA LEU A 272 -18.70 3.72 1.10
C LEU A 272 -18.99 4.30 -0.28
N ARG A 273 -17.95 4.80 -0.91
CA ARG A 273 -17.92 5.08 -2.35
C ARG A 273 -16.85 4.22 -3.02
N TYR A 274 -17.04 3.87 -4.27
CA TYR A 274 -16.04 3.18 -5.07
C TYR A 274 -15.87 3.85 -6.43
N LEU A 275 -14.70 3.67 -7.03
CA LEU A 275 -14.35 4.17 -8.35
C LEU A 275 -13.43 3.16 -9.04
N GLN A 276 -13.73 2.81 -10.28
CA GLN A 276 -12.78 2.17 -11.17
C GLN A 276 -11.96 3.26 -11.85
N LEU A 277 -10.63 3.25 -11.63
CA LEU A 277 -9.74 4.22 -12.24
C LEU A 277 -9.29 3.68 -13.61
N GLU A 278 -9.81 4.29 -14.66
CA GLU A 278 -9.52 3.87 -16.03
C GLU A 278 -8.03 4.02 -16.36
N ASP A 279 -7.50 3.08 -17.15
CA ASP A 279 -6.11 3.00 -17.59
C ASP A 279 -5.07 2.97 -16.45
N ALA A 280 -5.51 2.74 -15.21
CA ALA A 280 -4.62 2.59 -14.07
C ALA A 280 -4.34 1.12 -13.76
N SER A 281 -3.07 0.82 -13.50
CA SER A 281 -2.65 -0.45 -12.94
C SER A 281 -2.50 -0.37 -11.42
N HIS A 282 -2.07 -1.48 -10.80
CA HIS A 282 -1.70 -1.45 -9.38
C HIS A 282 -0.65 -0.39 -9.04
N ALA A 283 0.15 0.07 -10.02
CA ALA A 283 1.15 1.13 -9.84
C ALA A 283 0.57 2.56 -9.92
N MET A 284 -0.74 2.75 -9.77
CA MET A 284 -1.46 4.02 -9.96
C MET A 284 -0.86 5.22 -9.22
N VAL A 285 -0.26 5.03 -8.05
CA VAL A 285 0.40 6.12 -7.28
C VAL A 285 1.65 6.67 -7.99
N ILE A 286 2.20 5.92 -8.93
CA ILE A 286 3.34 6.29 -9.77
C ILE A 286 2.83 6.79 -11.12
N GLU A 287 1.87 6.09 -11.71
CA GLU A 287 1.35 6.36 -13.05
C GLU A 287 0.51 7.64 -13.11
N GLN A 288 -0.35 7.90 -12.12
CA GLN A 288 -1.38 8.95 -12.16
C GLN A 288 -1.46 9.78 -10.87
N PRO A 289 -0.34 10.25 -10.29
CA PRO A 289 -0.35 10.93 -8.98
C PRO A 289 -1.18 12.23 -8.96
N GLU A 290 -1.22 12.99 -10.07
CA GLU A 290 -2.01 14.22 -10.18
C GLU A 290 -3.51 13.93 -10.17
N LEU A 291 -3.94 12.93 -10.92
CA LEU A 291 -5.35 12.51 -10.97
C LEU A 291 -5.79 11.98 -9.61
N LEU A 292 -4.97 11.15 -8.97
CA LEU A 292 -5.24 10.66 -7.62
C LEU A 292 -5.33 11.79 -6.60
N ALA A 293 -4.43 12.78 -6.66
CA ALA A 293 -4.49 13.93 -5.76
C ALA A 293 -5.80 14.73 -5.93
N LYS A 294 -6.27 14.88 -7.18
CA LYS A 294 -7.56 15.52 -7.45
C LYS A 294 -8.71 14.70 -6.86
N LEU A 295 -8.77 13.40 -7.14
CA LEU A 295 -9.83 12.51 -6.66
C LEU A 295 -9.88 12.47 -5.11
N ILE A 296 -8.73 12.36 -4.46
CA ILE A 296 -8.61 12.37 -3.01
C ILE A 296 -9.10 13.71 -2.44
N GLY A 297 -8.63 14.82 -3.01
CA GLY A 297 -9.03 16.14 -2.57
C GLY A 297 -10.52 16.42 -2.77
N ASP A 298 -11.12 15.95 -3.86
CA ASP A 298 -12.55 16.11 -4.13
C ASP A 298 -13.43 15.21 -3.23
N PHE A 299 -12.89 14.07 -2.80
CA PHE A 299 -13.60 13.18 -1.87
C PHE A 299 -13.56 13.66 -0.43
N LEU A 300 -12.45 14.27 0.00
CA LEU A 300 -12.23 14.74 1.39
C LEU A 300 -12.66 16.19 1.62
N SER A 301 -13.30 16.84 0.64
CA SER A 301 -13.77 18.25 0.68
C SER A 301 -15.05 18.41 1.47
#